data_e72a3b55ff8c5866e72d798e66eb6571
#
_entry.id   e72a3b55ff8c5866e72d798e66eb6571
#
_cell.length_a   1.000
_cell.length_b   1.000
_cell.length_c   1.000
_cell.angle_alpha   90.00
_cell.angle_beta   90.00
_cell.angle_gamma   90.00
#
_symmetry.space_group_name_H-M   'P 1'
#
loop_
_entity.id
_entity.type
_entity.pdbx_description
1 polymer ?
#
loop_
_entity_poly.entity_id
_entity_poly.type
_entity_poly.pdbx_seq_one_letter_code
_entity_poly.pdbx_strand_id
1 'polypeptide(L)'
;MRSEQDNGGAKGGQPPPAANFGLSGVLAAETNTVNGVEAKYNEPPEATVPSVRWRLYVFKDQEPLEKNHVLHVHRQSAFLFGRERRLADVPTDHPSCSKQHAVLQYRKVQREGEDGMAEWVVRPYLVDLGSTNGIEYGGRRIDSKRIDEGDLIQICDYELRFT
;
A
#
# COMPACT_ATOMS: atom_id res chain seq x y z
N MET A 1 -4.21 -26.03 -73.81
CA MET A 1 -3.78 -24.74 -73.15
C MET A 1 -4.41 -24.67 -71.83
N ARG A 2 -3.62 -24.82 -70.78
CA ARG A 2 -4.07 -24.71 -69.37
C ARG A 2 -3.78 -23.31 -68.86
N SER A 3 -4.79 -22.59 -68.45
CA SER A 3 -4.65 -21.37 -67.72
C SER A 3 -4.61 -21.74 -66.24
N GLU A 4 -3.46 -21.63 -65.66
CA GLU A 4 -3.30 -21.68 -64.20
C GLU A 4 -3.84 -20.39 -63.58
N GLN A 5 -4.91 -20.52 -62.85
CA GLN A 5 -5.35 -19.45 -61.93
C GLN A 5 -4.58 -19.58 -60.62
N ASP A 6 -3.64 -18.72 -60.48
CA ASP A 6 -2.96 -18.51 -59.19
C ASP A 6 -3.93 -17.82 -58.23
N ASN A 7 -4.40 -18.61 -57.28
CA ASN A 7 -5.32 -18.14 -56.25
C ASN A 7 -4.51 -17.71 -55.02
N GLY A 8 -3.91 -16.54 -55.13
CA GLY A 8 -3.21 -15.88 -54.03
C GLY A 8 -4.18 -15.46 -52.94
N GLY A 9 -4.55 -16.42 -52.08
CA GLY A 9 -5.29 -16.12 -50.85
C GLY A 9 -4.40 -15.32 -49.90
N ALA A 10 -4.61 -14.02 -49.87
CA ALA A 10 -4.09 -13.18 -48.81
C ALA A 10 -4.70 -13.63 -47.48
N LYS A 11 -3.96 -14.43 -46.73
CA LYS A 11 -4.27 -14.66 -45.33
C LYS A 11 -4.12 -13.32 -44.63
N GLY A 12 -5.25 -12.67 -44.36
CA GLY A 12 -5.31 -11.55 -43.46
C GLY A 12 -4.73 -12.00 -42.11
N GLY A 13 -3.49 -11.65 -41.86
CA GLY A 13 -2.88 -11.88 -40.58
C GLY A 13 -3.70 -11.12 -39.53
N GLN A 14 -4.31 -11.87 -38.62
CA GLN A 14 -4.84 -11.24 -37.40
C GLN A 14 -3.70 -10.48 -36.76
N PRO A 15 -3.94 -9.22 -36.31
CA PRO A 15 -2.94 -8.52 -35.52
C PRO A 15 -2.59 -9.40 -34.32
N PRO A 16 -1.33 -9.48 -33.95
CA PRO A 16 -0.94 -10.24 -32.77
C PRO A 16 -1.79 -9.77 -31.58
N PRO A 17 -2.26 -10.69 -30.73
CA PRO A 17 -3.04 -10.30 -29.55
C PRO A 17 -2.25 -9.25 -28.77
N ALA A 18 -2.91 -8.15 -28.44
CA ALA A 18 -2.30 -7.11 -27.63
C ALA A 18 -1.70 -7.76 -26.39
N ALA A 19 -0.42 -7.45 -26.11
CA ALA A 19 0.26 -8.00 -24.95
C ALA A 19 -0.58 -7.67 -23.72
N ASN A 20 -1.08 -8.71 -23.08
CA ASN A 20 -1.84 -8.57 -21.85
C ASN A 20 -0.83 -8.33 -20.73
N PHE A 21 -0.63 -7.07 -20.34
CA PHE A 21 0.20 -6.69 -19.20
C PHE A 21 -0.49 -6.92 -17.86
N GLY A 22 -1.75 -7.40 -17.86
CA GLY A 22 -2.39 -7.91 -16.66
C GLY A 22 -1.71 -9.21 -16.23
N LEU A 23 -1.16 -9.22 -15.02
CA LEU A 23 -0.61 -10.43 -14.44
C LEU A 23 -1.73 -11.49 -14.34
N SER A 24 -1.48 -12.69 -14.84
CA SER A 24 -2.35 -13.83 -14.53
C SER A 24 -2.35 -14.04 -13.01
N GLY A 25 -3.43 -14.59 -12.43
CA GLY A 25 -3.52 -14.79 -10.99
C GLY A 25 -2.32 -15.53 -10.38
N VAL A 26 -1.74 -16.50 -11.11
CA VAL A 26 -0.54 -17.24 -10.69
C VAL A 26 0.70 -16.34 -10.69
N LEU A 27 0.92 -15.56 -11.76
CA LEU A 27 2.04 -14.63 -11.84
C LEU A 27 1.91 -13.48 -10.84
N ALA A 28 0.69 -13.00 -10.59
CA ALA A 28 0.44 -12.00 -9.56
C ALA A 28 0.77 -12.52 -8.16
N ALA A 29 0.41 -13.77 -7.85
CA ALA A 29 0.75 -14.41 -6.58
C ALA A 29 2.26 -14.59 -6.42
N GLU A 30 2.97 -15.02 -7.46
CA GLU A 30 4.43 -15.18 -7.43
C GLU A 30 5.15 -13.84 -7.26
N THR A 31 4.73 -12.79 -7.96
CA THR A 31 5.36 -11.46 -7.90
C THR A 31 5.04 -10.72 -6.60
N ASN A 32 3.94 -11.09 -5.93
CA ASN A 32 3.51 -10.48 -4.68
C ASN A 32 3.88 -11.31 -3.44
N THR A 33 4.74 -12.29 -3.59
CA THR A 33 5.23 -13.13 -2.47
C THR A 33 6.51 -12.54 -1.91
N VAL A 34 6.50 -12.23 -0.63
CA VAL A 34 7.65 -11.71 0.12
C VAL A 34 7.94 -12.68 1.28
N ASN A 35 9.20 -13.12 1.39
CA ASN A 35 9.62 -14.08 2.42
C ASN A 35 8.73 -15.33 2.52
N GLY A 36 8.23 -15.83 1.38
CA GLY A 36 7.34 -17.00 1.29
C GLY A 36 5.90 -16.76 1.71
N VAL A 37 5.48 -15.51 1.88
CA VAL A 37 4.11 -15.13 2.21
C VAL A 37 3.55 -14.24 1.12
N GLU A 38 2.32 -14.52 0.69
CA GLU A 38 1.60 -13.68 -0.26
C GLU A 38 1.20 -12.36 0.39
N ALA A 39 1.66 -11.25 -0.18
CA ALA A 39 1.28 -9.92 0.26
C ALA A 39 -0.08 -9.53 -0.33
N LYS A 40 -1.01 -9.09 0.51
CA LYS A 40 -2.34 -8.63 0.09
C LYS A 40 -2.32 -7.29 -0.63
N TYR A 41 -1.30 -6.48 -0.35
CA TYR A 41 -1.22 -5.10 -0.80
C TYR A 41 -0.18 -4.93 -1.90
N ASN A 42 -0.58 -4.20 -2.93
CA ASN A 42 0.30 -3.70 -3.97
C ASN A 42 0.34 -2.19 -3.92
N GLU A 43 1.53 -1.61 -3.99
CA GLU A 43 1.69 -0.17 -4.03
C GLU A 43 1.09 0.43 -5.31
N PRO A 44 0.42 1.60 -5.20
CA PRO A 44 -0.09 2.30 -6.36
C PRO A 44 1.04 2.92 -7.20
N PRO A 45 0.80 3.29 -8.48
CA PRO A 45 1.80 3.92 -9.34
C PRO A 45 2.38 5.22 -8.78
N GLU A 46 1.61 5.97 -8.00
CA GLU A 46 2.00 7.20 -7.35
C GLU A 46 2.79 7.02 -6.05
N ALA A 47 3.11 5.77 -5.67
CA ALA A 47 3.92 5.46 -4.50
C ALA A 47 5.29 6.12 -4.60
N THR A 48 5.73 6.74 -3.51
CA THR A 48 7.00 7.43 -3.46
C THR A 48 7.52 7.54 -2.04
N VAL A 49 8.83 7.58 -1.89
CA VAL A 49 9.46 7.80 -0.59
C VAL A 49 9.31 9.27 -0.21
N PRO A 50 8.86 9.60 1.00
CA PRO A 50 8.70 10.99 1.42
C PRO A 50 10.06 11.67 1.67
N SER A 51 10.12 12.98 1.46
CA SER A 51 11.25 13.82 1.87
C SER A 51 11.12 14.30 3.32
N VAL A 52 9.90 14.39 3.83
CA VAL A 52 9.61 14.76 5.22
C VAL A 52 9.89 13.58 6.14
N ARG A 53 10.53 13.85 7.28
CA ARG A 53 10.92 12.82 8.24
C ARG A 53 9.78 12.52 9.21
N TRP A 54 8.89 11.65 8.80
CA TRP A 54 7.81 11.18 9.65
C TRP A 54 8.30 10.23 10.72
N ARG A 55 7.73 10.41 11.92
CA ARG A 55 7.97 9.56 13.09
C ARG A 55 6.66 8.93 13.53
N LEU A 56 6.74 7.69 13.96
CA LEU A 56 5.63 6.95 14.50
C LEU A 56 5.95 6.49 15.91
N TYR A 57 5.08 6.81 16.84
CA TYR A 57 5.10 6.29 18.21
C TYR A 57 3.97 5.28 18.35
N VAL A 58 4.29 4.10 18.85
CA VAL A 58 3.34 3.01 19.06
C VAL A 58 3.15 2.82 20.55
N PHE A 59 1.91 2.92 21.01
CA PHE A 59 1.52 2.70 22.40
C PHE A 59 0.60 1.49 22.50
N LYS A 60 0.69 0.76 23.59
CA LYS A 60 -0.25 -0.26 24.00
C LYS A 60 -0.62 -0.03 25.45
N ASP A 61 -1.92 -0.02 25.78
CA ASP A 61 -2.41 0.27 27.13
C ASP A 61 -1.87 1.59 27.70
N GLN A 62 -1.76 2.63 26.84
CA GLN A 62 -1.17 3.95 27.15
C GLN A 62 0.33 3.95 27.48
N GLU A 63 0.98 2.79 27.38
CA GLU A 63 2.42 2.67 27.54
C GLU A 63 3.11 2.56 26.16
N PRO A 64 4.24 3.23 25.94
CA PRO A 64 5.00 3.03 24.72
C PRO A 64 5.48 1.58 24.65
N LEU A 65 5.34 0.95 23.49
CA LEU A 65 5.68 -0.46 23.27
C LEU A 65 7.14 -0.75 23.61
N GLU A 66 8.00 0.21 23.36
CA GLU A 66 9.40 0.21 23.79
C GLU A 66 9.76 1.61 24.31
N LYS A 67 10.40 1.67 25.45
CA LYS A 67 10.89 2.94 26.01
C LYS A 67 11.88 3.57 25.03
N ASN A 68 11.54 4.74 24.50
CA ASN A 68 12.32 5.53 23.54
C ASN A 68 12.36 4.99 22.10
N HIS A 69 11.50 4.03 21.73
CA HIS A 69 11.48 3.55 20.36
C HIS A 69 10.59 4.41 19.47
N VAL A 70 11.23 5.24 18.67
CA VAL A 70 10.60 6.02 17.61
C VAL A 70 10.82 5.30 16.30
N LEU A 71 9.76 4.91 15.64
CA LEU A 71 9.83 4.33 14.30
C LEU A 71 9.97 5.45 13.26
N HIS A 72 11.05 5.40 12.51
CA HIS A 72 11.27 6.34 11.41
C HIS A 72 10.56 5.85 10.15
N VAL A 73 9.29 6.23 10.01
CA VAL A 73 8.42 5.78 8.93
C VAL A 73 8.52 6.66 7.68
N HIS A 74 9.71 7.04 7.28
CA HIS A 74 9.97 7.86 6.09
C HIS A 74 11.03 7.26 5.15
N ARG A 75 11.55 6.07 5.46
CA ARG A 75 12.64 5.46 4.70
C ARG A 75 12.17 4.59 3.55
N GLN A 76 10.89 4.29 3.52
CA GLN A 76 10.23 3.48 2.49
C GLN A 76 8.99 4.20 1.99
N SER A 77 8.48 3.79 0.84
CA SER A 77 7.21 4.28 0.28
C SER A 77 6.00 3.70 1.00
N ALA A 78 6.12 2.53 1.61
CA ALA A 78 5.06 1.87 2.37
C ALA A 78 5.60 1.12 3.59
N PHE A 79 4.75 1.03 4.63
CA PHE A 79 5.01 0.27 5.86
C PHE A 79 3.79 -0.58 6.21
N LEU A 80 3.98 -1.89 6.32
CA LEU A 80 2.93 -2.83 6.66
C LEU A 80 2.84 -3.04 8.17
N PHE A 81 1.62 -2.94 8.69
CA PHE A 81 1.26 -3.27 10.07
C PHE A 81 0.56 -4.65 10.10
N GLY A 82 0.95 -5.52 11.00
CA GLY A 82 0.30 -6.81 11.13
C GLY A 82 1.04 -7.79 12.03
N ARG A 83 0.40 -8.94 12.28
CA ARG A 83 0.97 -10.05 13.07
C ARG A 83 1.98 -10.91 12.30
N GLU A 84 1.92 -10.90 10.97
CA GLU A 84 2.82 -11.71 10.15
C GLU A 84 4.20 -11.05 10.08
N ARG A 85 5.08 -11.44 10.98
CA ARG A 85 6.42 -10.82 11.14
C ARG A 85 7.30 -10.95 9.91
N ARG A 86 7.03 -11.91 9.03
CA ARG A 86 7.79 -12.05 7.77
C ARG A 86 7.50 -10.94 6.77
N LEU A 87 6.37 -10.27 6.92
CA LEU A 87 5.93 -9.17 6.05
C LEU A 87 5.88 -7.82 6.77
N ALA A 88 5.52 -7.82 8.06
CA ALA A 88 5.25 -6.59 8.78
C ALA A 88 6.52 -5.78 9.04
N ASP A 89 6.51 -4.52 8.59
CA ASP A 89 7.51 -3.52 8.94
C ASP A 89 7.30 -3.02 10.37
N VAL A 90 6.04 -2.96 10.78
CA VAL A 90 5.61 -2.62 12.15
C VAL A 90 4.80 -3.79 12.71
N PRO A 91 5.43 -4.69 13.47
CA PRO A 91 4.74 -5.85 14.04
C PRO A 91 3.70 -5.41 15.08
N THR A 92 2.50 -5.96 14.96
CA THR A 92 1.40 -5.81 15.91
C THR A 92 0.99 -7.22 16.38
N ASP A 93 1.70 -7.74 17.37
CA ASP A 93 1.63 -9.16 17.76
C ASP A 93 0.36 -9.57 18.52
N HIS A 94 -0.55 -8.65 18.78
CA HIS A 94 -1.77 -8.96 19.51
C HIS A 94 -2.71 -9.85 18.67
N PRO A 95 -3.38 -10.86 19.26
CA PRO A 95 -4.29 -11.76 18.53
C PRO A 95 -5.46 -11.06 17.83
N SER A 96 -5.88 -9.89 18.31
CA SER A 96 -6.93 -9.08 17.68
C SER A 96 -6.49 -8.42 16.37
N CYS A 97 -5.19 -8.34 16.11
CA CYS A 97 -4.66 -7.81 14.85
C CYS A 97 -4.66 -8.89 13.77
N SER A 98 -5.00 -8.51 12.56
CA SER A 98 -4.87 -9.37 11.39
C SER A 98 -3.40 -9.58 11.02
N LYS A 99 -3.09 -10.66 10.31
CA LYS A 99 -1.73 -10.94 9.83
C LYS A 99 -1.16 -9.81 8.99
N GLN A 100 -1.99 -9.27 8.10
CA GLN A 100 -1.75 -8.07 7.32
C GLN A 100 -2.93 -7.13 7.59
N HIS A 101 -2.73 -6.16 8.48
CA HIS A 101 -3.83 -5.39 9.04
C HIS A 101 -4.05 -4.07 8.31
N ALA A 102 -3.00 -3.29 8.19
CA ALA A 102 -3.03 -1.98 7.55
C ALA A 102 -1.71 -1.64 6.89
N VAL A 103 -1.71 -0.66 6.00
CA VAL A 103 -0.51 -0.14 5.37
C VAL A 103 -0.47 1.38 5.46
N LEU A 104 0.68 1.91 5.84
CA LEU A 104 1.00 3.33 5.70
C LEU A 104 1.65 3.51 4.33
N GLN A 105 0.95 4.18 3.41
CA GLN A 105 1.39 4.41 2.04
C GLN A 105 1.66 5.87 1.80
N TYR A 106 2.85 6.20 1.33
CA TYR A 106 3.16 7.53 0.83
C TYR A 106 2.83 7.63 -0.65
N ARG A 107 2.11 8.69 -1.01
CA ARG A 107 1.63 8.92 -2.37
C ARG A 107 1.95 10.33 -2.80
N LYS A 108 2.40 10.46 -4.05
CA LYS A 108 2.56 11.74 -4.70
C LYS A 108 1.21 12.20 -5.25
N VAL A 109 0.71 13.30 -4.73
CA VAL A 109 -0.61 13.84 -5.07
C VAL A 109 -0.50 15.32 -5.44
N GLN A 110 -1.44 15.80 -6.26
CA GLN A 110 -1.56 17.22 -6.52
C GLN A 110 -2.41 17.89 -5.43
N ARG A 111 -1.99 19.07 -5.04
CA ARG A 111 -2.81 20.01 -4.26
C ARG A 111 -2.74 21.41 -4.86
N GLU A 112 -3.68 22.23 -4.51
CA GLU A 112 -3.64 23.67 -4.81
C GLU A 112 -2.69 24.35 -3.80
N GLY A 113 -1.69 25.04 -4.32
CA GLY A 113 -0.76 25.83 -3.53
C GLY A 113 -1.38 27.16 -3.09
N GLU A 114 -0.66 27.90 -2.26
CA GLU A 114 -1.10 29.22 -1.76
C GLU A 114 -1.30 30.26 -2.88
N ASP A 115 -0.62 30.09 -3.97
CA ASP A 115 -0.71 30.91 -5.18
C ASP A 115 -1.83 30.48 -6.15
N GLY A 116 -2.62 29.46 -5.78
CA GLY A 116 -3.67 28.87 -6.60
C GLY A 116 -3.16 27.96 -7.72
N MET A 117 -1.85 27.71 -7.81
CA MET A 117 -1.28 26.80 -8.78
C MET A 117 -1.23 25.36 -8.23
N ALA A 118 -1.34 24.38 -9.13
CA ALA A 118 -1.22 22.98 -8.74
C ALA A 118 0.24 22.65 -8.42
N GLU A 119 0.48 22.10 -7.25
CA GLU A 119 1.79 21.59 -6.82
C GLU A 119 1.74 20.11 -6.48
N TRP A 120 2.85 19.40 -6.70
CA TRP A 120 3.01 18.02 -6.32
C TRP A 120 3.56 17.90 -4.91
N VAL A 121 2.86 17.17 -4.07
CA VAL A 121 3.26 16.90 -2.68
C VAL A 121 3.18 15.42 -2.38
N VAL A 122 3.99 14.97 -1.44
CA VAL A 122 3.93 13.60 -0.93
C VAL A 122 3.13 13.59 0.37
N ARG A 123 2.12 12.73 0.42
CA ARG A 123 1.23 12.60 1.59
C ARG A 123 1.16 11.16 2.08
N PRO A 124 1.19 10.93 3.39
CA PRO A 124 0.94 9.62 3.98
C PRO A 124 -0.56 9.31 4.07
N TYR A 125 -0.90 8.06 3.78
CA TYR A 125 -2.24 7.50 3.94
C TYR A 125 -2.15 6.20 4.70
N LEU A 126 -2.97 6.04 5.73
CA LEU A 126 -3.15 4.75 6.39
C LEU A 126 -4.39 4.08 5.80
N VAL A 127 -4.23 2.85 5.34
CA VAL A 127 -5.27 2.08 4.64
C VAL A 127 -5.46 0.73 5.33
N ASP A 128 -6.71 0.40 5.66
CA ASP A 128 -7.07 -0.92 6.18
C ASP A 128 -7.03 -1.97 5.05
N LEU A 129 -6.48 -3.13 5.32
CA LEU A 129 -6.33 -4.22 4.35
C LEU A 129 -7.44 -5.28 4.47
N GLY A 130 -8.65 -4.85 4.78
CA GLY A 130 -9.77 -5.77 5.03
C GLY A 130 -9.57 -6.55 6.33
N SER A 131 -9.01 -5.90 7.35
CA SER A 131 -8.77 -6.50 8.65
C SER A 131 -10.07 -6.87 9.36
N THR A 132 -10.00 -7.81 10.31
CA THR A 132 -11.18 -8.23 11.07
C THR A 132 -11.74 -7.10 11.93
N ASN A 133 -10.87 -6.37 12.63
CA ASN A 133 -11.28 -5.34 13.59
C ASN A 133 -11.15 -3.90 13.05
N GLY A 134 -10.52 -3.72 11.89
CA GLY A 134 -10.39 -2.41 11.26
C GLY A 134 -9.36 -1.50 11.91
N ILE A 135 -9.36 -0.26 11.47
CA ILE A 135 -8.65 0.87 12.07
C ILE A 135 -9.66 1.91 12.54
N GLU A 136 -9.35 2.62 13.61
CA GLU A 136 -10.25 3.61 14.19
C GLU A 136 -9.59 4.99 14.28
N TYR A 137 -10.35 6.00 13.95
CA TYR A 137 -9.99 7.40 14.12
C TYR A 137 -11.14 8.18 14.74
N GLY A 138 -10.87 8.88 15.85
CA GLY A 138 -11.90 9.63 16.57
C GLY A 138 -13.08 8.76 17.04
N GLY A 139 -12.82 7.49 17.43
CA GLY A 139 -13.82 6.55 17.89
C GLY A 139 -14.70 5.96 16.77
N ARG A 140 -14.31 6.11 15.52
CA ARG A 140 -15.04 5.55 14.37
C ARG A 140 -14.11 4.68 13.54
N ARG A 141 -14.66 3.53 13.11
CA ARG A 141 -13.99 2.66 12.14
C ARG A 141 -13.88 3.37 10.78
N ILE A 142 -12.70 3.32 10.19
CA ILE A 142 -12.40 3.90 8.89
C ILE A 142 -11.69 2.88 8.00
N ASP A 143 -11.83 3.03 6.69
CA ASP A 143 -11.13 2.18 5.72
C ASP A 143 -9.78 2.80 5.32
N SER A 144 -9.71 4.11 5.30
CA SER A 144 -8.48 4.84 5.02
C SER A 144 -8.53 6.28 5.55
N LYS A 145 -7.36 6.84 5.81
CA LYS A 145 -7.21 8.25 6.20
C LYS A 145 -5.89 8.82 5.71
N ARG A 146 -5.93 10.02 5.15
CA ARG A 146 -4.73 10.84 5.02
C ARG A 146 -4.24 11.20 6.42
N ILE A 147 -2.96 10.98 6.68
CA ILE A 147 -2.33 11.27 7.95
C ILE A 147 -1.83 12.70 7.98
N ASP A 148 -2.16 13.40 9.03
CA ASP A 148 -1.64 14.71 9.37
C ASP A 148 -0.80 14.62 10.65
N GLU A 149 0.06 15.61 10.89
CA GLU A 149 0.89 15.67 12.10
C GLU A 149 0.00 15.76 13.33
N GLY A 150 0.28 14.93 14.33
CA GLY A 150 -0.49 14.84 15.56
C GLY A 150 -1.68 13.88 15.51
N ASP A 151 -1.93 13.24 14.37
CA ASP A 151 -3.00 12.24 14.29
C ASP A 151 -2.76 11.06 15.23
N LEU A 152 -3.83 10.65 15.91
CA LEU A 152 -3.92 9.46 16.72
C LEU A 152 -4.86 8.46 16.06
N ILE A 153 -4.33 7.30 15.73
CA ILE A 153 -5.11 6.22 15.09
C ILE A 153 -4.99 4.97 15.93
N GLN A 154 -6.08 4.25 16.08
CA GLN A 154 -6.11 3.00 16.80
C GLN A 154 -6.18 1.81 15.86
N ILE A 155 -5.30 0.84 16.10
CA ILE A 155 -5.32 -0.49 15.49
C ILE A 155 -5.45 -1.50 16.63
N CYS A 156 -6.65 -2.01 16.86
CA CYS A 156 -6.95 -2.87 18.00
C CYS A 156 -6.52 -2.21 19.33
N ASP A 157 -5.61 -2.85 20.07
CA ASP A 157 -5.10 -2.34 21.34
C ASP A 157 -3.91 -1.38 21.19
N TYR A 158 -3.50 -1.11 19.95
CA TYR A 158 -2.38 -0.22 19.66
C TYR A 158 -2.85 1.18 19.27
N GLU A 159 -2.26 2.18 19.89
CA GLU A 159 -2.42 3.59 19.51
C GLU A 159 -1.20 4.04 18.72
N LEU A 160 -1.44 4.59 17.55
CA LEU A 160 -0.43 5.12 16.65
C LEU A 160 -0.47 6.64 16.65
N ARG A 161 0.63 7.26 17.04
CA ARG A 161 0.78 8.72 16.99
C ARG A 161 1.80 9.09 15.92
N PHE A 162 1.38 9.92 14.98
CA PHE A 162 2.21 10.42 13.89
C PHE A 162 2.71 11.85 14.17
N THR A 163 4.01 12.10 13.97
CA THR A 163 4.64 13.42 14.13
C THR A 163 5.66 13.70 13.03
#